data_c0c620e64f356235d84a499e8d7bf96f
#
_entry.id   c0c620e64f356235d84a499e8d7bf96f
#
_cell.length_a   1.000
_cell.length_b   1.000
_cell.length_c   1.000
_cell.angle_alpha   90.00
_cell.angle_beta   90.00
_cell.angle_gamma   90.00
#
_symmetry.space_group_name_H-M   'P 1'
#
loop_
_entity.id
_entity.type
_entity.pdbx_description
1 polymer ?
#
loop_
_entity_poly.entity_id
_entity_poly.type
_entity_poly.pdbx_seq_one_letter_code
_entity_poly.pdbx_strand_id
1 'polypeptide(L)'
;MKFLATVLGLASAANAHTLFTTLFIDGENQGDGTCVRQPKDASKANSPIYPITGDVMACGENGDKAVKFICPAPGGAQLTFQFRESPSYHKEGAIAEGHKGPCSVYMKKVDDMYSDKAAGDGWFKVWEDGYNTKTKKWCVDTLRANGGLLSVDLPTGLPAGYYLVRPEVLALHSAPEGDPQFYHSCAQIFIENGPAGPLEIPKKYEASIPGYVNKKDPGVTYNIYSDKGEYSIPGPEVWNPTSKETSTKQKQKKGLVPKNCLAKNANWCGKPIAKYSGQDACWAAAKTCWDEVGDCWDNAPPTGGHGCDTWNDYCKEINRACKSKNFEGPPNFTGKEFFAKAPGPIPAPYGDFKGSDLATEDKNANLNHKPVSKETYPAPTKVAQAPVATTKASKPAKKTKSTEAIATRKWDKYEKNTKYKDTPVIAYPMPIQTANVPSVPVQGDSSALKVSEDGLCGGETGQTCEGSKFGDCCSRGGKCGRKAKQCDCGCQSGFGICNK
;
A
#
# COMPACT_ATOMS: atom_id res chain seq x y z
N MET A 1 -44.32 -25.74 31.64
CA MET A 1 -43.13 -25.93 30.81
C MET A 1 -42.74 -24.56 30.23
N LYS A 2 -41.67 -23.97 30.73
CA LYS A 2 -41.14 -22.67 30.22
C LYS A 2 -40.04 -22.99 29.23
N PHE A 3 -40.28 -22.71 27.96
CA PHE A 3 -39.23 -22.77 26.93
C PHE A 3 -38.30 -21.58 27.05
N LEU A 4 -37.06 -21.84 27.45
CA LEU A 4 -35.96 -20.86 27.37
C LEU A 4 -35.48 -20.87 25.92
N ALA A 5 -35.80 -19.84 25.15
CA ALA A 5 -35.22 -19.62 23.83
C ALA A 5 -33.83 -19.03 24.01
N THR A 6 -32.82 -19.84 23.86
CA THR A 6 -31.41 -19.38 23.78
C THR A 6 -31.21 -18.75 22.41
N VAL A 7 -31.16 -17.41 22.35
CA VAL A 7 -30.76 -16.69 21.17
C VAL A 7 -29.22 -16.82 21.08
N LEU A 8 -28.74 -17.73 20.24
CA LEU A 8 -27.34 -17.71 19.80
C LEU A 8 -27.17 -16.50 18.89
N GLY A 9 -26.64 -15.44 19.42
CA GLY A 9 -26.10 -14.32 18.65
C GLY A 9 -24.97 -14.86 17.79
N LEU A 10 -25.21 -14.98 16.47
CA LEU A 10 -24.14 -15.12 15.48
C LEU A 10 -23.36 -13.82 15.50
N ALA A 11 -22.27 -13.79 16.25
CA ALA A 11 -21.25 -12.77 16.09
C ALA A 11 -20.69 -12.94 14.67
N SER A 12 -21.18 -12.14 13.73
CA SER A 12 -20.51 -11.93 12.45
C SER A 12 -19.14 -11.39 12.81
N ALA A 13 -18.08 -12.18 12.55
CA ALA A 13 -16.72 -11.68 12.57
C ALA A 13 -16.63 -10.59 11.49
N ALA A 14 -16.96 -9.36 11.87
CA ALA A 14 -16.68 -8.19 11.05
C ALA A 14 -15.16 -8.20 10.83
N ASN A 15 -14.73 -8.13 9.57
CA ASN A 15 -13.33 -7.90 9.24
C ASN A 15 -12.96 -6.50 9.77
N ALA A 16 -12.39 -6.48 10.94
CA ALA A 16 -12.22 -5.28 11.75
C ALA A 16 -10.79 -4.72 11.67
N HIS A 17 -9.99 -5.27 10.79
CA HIS A 17 -8.56 -5.05 10.65
C HIS A 17 -8.24 -3.82 9.79
N THR A 18 -6.99 -3.37 9.81
CA THR A 18 -6.54 -2.20 9.05
C THR A 18 -5.16 -2.43 8.43
N LEU A 19 -4.85 -1.67 7.38
CA LEU A 19 -3.52 -1.68 6.76
C LEU A 19 -3.15 -0.28 6.27
N PHE A 20 -1.87 0.07 6.37
CA PHE A 20 -1.31 1.27 5.77
C PHE A 20 -1.17 1.07 4.26
N THR A 21 -1.88 1.86 3.45
CA THR A 21 -1.98 1.67 2.00
C THR A 21 -1.21 2.72 1.20
N THR A 22 -1.32 4.00 1.57
CA THR A 22 -0.89 5.11 0.73
C THR A 22 -0.16 6.16 1.54
N LEU A 23 1.01 6.56 1.06
CA LEU A 23 1.78 7.67 1.58
C LEU A 23 1.42 8.96 0.83
N PHE A 24 1.22 10.05 1.57
CA PHE A 24 1.16 11.41 1.03
C PHE A 24 2.35 12.20 1.59
N ILE A 25 2.93 13.07 0.78
CA ILE A 25 4.01 13.98 1.15
C ILE A 25 3.57 15.39 0.76
N ASP A 26 3.47 16.28 1.71
CA ASP A 26 2.94 17.65 1.54
C ASP A 26 1.58 17.66 0.79
N GLY A 27 0.72 16.69 1.10
CA GLY A 27 -0.58 16.52 0.48
C GLY A 27 -0.58 15.79 -0.86
N GLU A 28 0.57 15.49 -1.44
CA GLU A 28 0.68 14.78 -2.72
C GLU A 28 0.55 13.26 -2.52
N ASN A 29 -0.43 12.66 -3.20
CA ASN A 29 -0.63 11.22 -3.21
C ASN A 29 0.49 10.50 -3.97
N GLN A 30 1.20 9.59 -3.30
CA GLN A 30 2.28 8.83 -3.92
C GLN A 30 1.81 7.60 -4.69
N GLY A 31 0.53 7.24 -4.59
CA GLY A 31 -0.07 6.02 -5.18
C GLY A 31 -0.08 4.85 -4.21
N ASP A 32 -1.09 3.98 -4.34
CA ASP A 32 -1.24 2.81 -3.48
C ASP A 32 0.05 1.99 -3.48
N GLY A 33 0.56 1.73 -2.29
CA GLY A 33 1.75 0.93 -2.06
C GLY A 33 3.08 1.50 -2.59
N THR A 34 3.07 2.65 -3.22
CA THR A 34 4.29 3.28 -3.71
C THR A 34 5.14 3.74 -2.52
N CYS A 35 6.40 3.34 -2.50
CA CYS A 35 7.34 3.59 -1.40
C CYS A 35 6.92 2.94 -0.06
N VAL A 36 5.99 2.01 -0.04
CA VAL A 36 5.52 1.33 1.17
C VAL A 36 5.89 -0.15 1.10
N ARG A 37 6.58 -0.66 2.13
CA ARG A 37 6.86 -2.09 2.29
C ARG A 37 5.57 -2.80 2.65
N GLN A 38 5.34 -4.00 2.10
CA GLN A 38 4.00 -4.56 2.08
C GLN A 38 3.99 -6.07 2.24
N PRO A 39 2.93 -6.62 2.85
CA PRO A 39 2.70 -8.06 2.83
C PRO A 39 2.51 -8.55 1.38
N LYS A 40 2.91 -9.78 1.11
CA LYS A 40 2.69 -10.45 -0.17
C LYS A 40 1.37 -11.20 -0.21
N ASP A 41 0.91 -11.69 0.93
CA ASP A 41 -0.34 -12.43 1.05
C ASP A 41 -1.52 -11.48 1.26
N ALA A 42 -2.35 -11.34 0.23
CA ALA A 42 -3.54 -10.51 0.26
C ALA A 42 -4.56 -10.94 1.33
N SER A 43 -4.57 -12.22 1.71
CA SER A 43 -5.49 -12.72 2.73
C SER A 43 -5.12 -12.29 4.15
N LYS A 44 -3.88 -11.88 4.35
CA LYS A 44 -3.32 -11.43 5.63
C LYS A 44 -2.94 -9.96 5.65
N ALA A 45 -3.16 -9.24 4.55
CA ALA A 45 -2.66 -7.89 4.36
C ALA A 45 -3.10 -6.91 5.45
N ASN A 46 -4.30 -7.06 5.98
CA ASN A 46 -4.85 -6.26 7.06
C ASN A 46 -4.88 -6.98 8.42
N SER A 47 -4.23 -8.14 8.55
CA SER A 47 -4.16 -8.87 9.83
C SER A 47 -3.20 -8.19 10.81
N PRO A 48 -3.41 -8.36 12.14
CA PRO A 48 -2.44 -7.90 13.14
C PRO A 48 -1.09 -8.58 12.96
N ILE A 49 -0.04 -7.91 13.38
CA ILE A 49 1.34 -8.38 13.26
C ILE A 49 1.72 -9.26 14.45
N TYR A 50 2.17 -10.47 14.16
CA TYR A 50 2.63 -11.45 15.15
C TYR A 50 3.89 -12.18 14.69
N PRO A 51 4.74 -12.63 15.65
CA PRO A 51 4.70 -12.36 17.09
C PRO A 51 5.23 -10.93 17.41
N ILE A 52 4.73 -10.32 18.49
CA ILE A 52 5.19 -8.98 18.92
C ILE A 52 6.65 -8.93 19.38
N THR A 53 7.33 -10.07 19.43
CA THR A 53 8.77 -10.20 19.75
C THR A 53 9.60 -10.56 18.52
N GLY A 54 8.99 -10.63 17.33
CA GLY A 54 9.67 -11.02 16.10
C GLY A 54 10.08 -9.84 15.23
N ASP A 55 10.97 -10.06 14.28
CA ASP A 55 11.49 -9.04 13.36
C ASP A 55 10.38 -8.39 12.48
N VAL A 56 9.25 -9.08 12.33
CA VAL A 56 8.06 -8.54 11.65
C VAL A 56 7.52 -7.27 12.31
N MET A 57 7.81 -7.05 13.61
CA MET A 57 7.45 -5.83 14.31
C MET A 57 8.14 -4.58 13.78
N ALA A 58 9.23 -4.72 13.04
CA ALA A 58 9.91 -3.56 12.45
C ALA A 58 9.09 -2.92 11.33
N CYS A 59 8.72 -3.70 10.31
CA CYS A 59 8.03 -3.16 9.12
C CYS A 59 6.86 -4.04 8.62
N GLY A 60 6.33 -4.93 9.45
CA GLY A 60 5.21 -5.79 9.11
C GLY A 60 5.61 -7.05 8.32
N GLU A 61 4.60 -7.79 7.89
CA GLU A 61 4.79 -9.02 7.10
C GLU A 61 5.50 -8.71 5.78
N ASN A 62 6.58 -9.45 5.47
CA ASN A 62 7.51 -9.21 4.36
C ASN A 62 8.17 -7.81 4.33
N GLY A 63 8.05 -7.04 5.41
CA GLY A 63 8.62 -5.71 5.53
C GLY A 63 10.14 -5.68 5.68
N ASP A 64 10.80 -6.85 5.79
CA ASP A 64 12.25 -7.02 5.67
C ASP A 64 12.77 -6.72 4.26
N LYS A 65 11.92 -6.81 3.25
CA LYS A 65 12.25 -6.54 1.85
C LYS A 65 11.93 -5.10 1.47
N ALA A 66 12.92 -4.42 0.92
CA ALA A 66 12.72 -3.11 0.34
C ALA A 66 11.88 -3.17 -0.93
N VAL A 67 11.04 -2.14 -1.14
CA VAL A 67 10.34 -1.92 -2.41
C VAL A 67 11.19 -1.08 -3.35
N LYS A 68 10.84 -1.07 -4.65
CA LYS A 68 11.65 -0.45 -5.70
C LYS A 68 11.84 1.05 -5.51
N PHE A 69 10.79 1.76 -5.11
CA PHE A 69 10.82 3.22 -5.02
C PHE A 69 11.06 3.71 -3.58
N ILE A 70 11.74 4.83 -3.49
CA ILE A 70 11.95 5.61 -2.26
C ILE A 70 11.44 7.01 -2.56
N CYS A 71 10.45 7.48 -1.83
CA CYS A 71 9.83 8.77 -2.10
C CYS A 71 10.67 9.92 -1.54
N PRO A 72 11.02 10.92 -2.36
CA PRO A 72 11.72 12.10 -1.86
C PRO A 72 10.77 12.95 -1.00
N ALA A 73 11.28 13.46 0.11
CA ALA A 73 10.57 14.36 1.01
C ALA A 73 11.46 15.54 1.40
N PRO A 74 10.99 16.77 1.32
CA PRO A 74 11.68 17.90 1.92
C PRO A 74 11.89 17.70 3.42
N GLY A 75 12.96 18.29 3.99
CA GLY A 75 13.09 18.36 5.46
C GLY A 75 11.94 19.17 6.06
N GLY A 76 11.31 18.65 7.09
CA GLY A 76 10.11 19.23 7.68
C GLY A 76 8.81 19.00 6.92
N ALA A 77 8.79 18.15 5.89
CA ALA A 77 7.58 17.82 5.14
C ALA A 77 6.51 17.21 6.02
N GLN A 78 5.25 17.46 5.71
CA GLN A 78 4.13 16.73 6.28
C GLN A 78 4.00 15.37 5.60
N LEU A 79 4.05 14.30 6.40
CA LEU A 79 3.71 12.95 5.97
C LEU A 79 2.29 12.61 6.39
N THR A 80 1.49 12.07 5.46
CA THR A 80 0.18 11.53 5.80
C THR A 80 0.11 10.07 5.39
N PHE A 81 -0.34 9.23 6.32
CA PHE A 81 -0.47 7.79 6.14
C PHE A 81 -1.95 7.45 6.05
N GLN A 82 -2.36 6.80 4.96
CA GLN A 82 -3.73 6.34 4.81
C GLN A 82 -3.87 4.90 5.27
N PHE A 83 -4.74 4.69 6.24
CA PHE A 83 -5.18 3.38 6.71
C PHE A 83 -6.53 3.03 6.13
N ARG A 84 -6.71 1.77 5.69
CA ARG A 84 -7.98 1.24 5.17
C ARG A 84 -8.29 -0.12 5.82
N GLU A 85 -9.57 -0.42 6.02
CA GLU A 85 -10.00 -1.76 6.44
C GLU A 85 -9.77 -2.81 5.34
N SER A 86 -9.71 -2.37 4.09
CA SER A 86 -9.57 -3.23 2.91
C SER A 86 -8.49 -2.68 1.97
N PRO A 87 -7.75 -3.56 1.29
CA PRO A 87 -6.91 -3.16 0.17
C PRO A 87 -7.67 -2.41 -0.93
N SER A 88 -8.95 -2.77 -1.13
CA SER A 88 -9.79 -2.12 -2.12
C SER A 88 -10.20 -0.72 -1.66
N TYR A 89 -9.84 0.31 -2.43
CA TYR A 89 -10.25 1.68 -2.20
C TYR A 89 -11.76 1.93 -2.44
N HIS A 90 -12.46 0.97 -3.05
CA HIS A 90 -13.92 1.01 -3.21
C HIS A 90 -14.67 0.64 -1.92
N LYS A 91 -13.98 0.09 -0.94
CA LYS A 91 -14.56 -0.17 0.38
C LYS A 91 -14.19 0.96 1.32
N GLU A 92 -15.21 1.59 1.86
CA GLU A 92 -15.06 2.59 2.91
C GLU A 92 -14.64 1.93 4.22
N GLY A 93 -14.00 2.72 5.09
CA GLY A 93 -13.55 2.29 6.41
C GLY A 93 -12.03 2.34 6.56
N ALA A 94 -11.61 2.83 7.72
CA ALA A 94 -10.22 2.91 8.11
C ALA A 94 -9.81 1.75 9.01
N ILE A 95 -10.59 1.52 10.07
CA ILE A 95 -10.45 0.49 11.09
C ILE A 95 -11.79 0.40 11.84
N ALA A 96 -12.16 -0.78 12.33
CA ALA A 96 -13.42 -0.94 13.05
C ALA A 96 -13.46 -0.12 14.34
N GLU A 97 -14.67 0.30 14.72
CA GLU A 97 -14.90 1.18 15.87
C GLU A 97 -14.42 0.60 17.20
N GLY A 98 -14.52 -0.71 17.37
CA GLY A 98 -14.09 -1.40 18.59
C GLY A 98 -12.58 -1.45 18.78
N HIS A 99 -11.78 -1.21 17.73
CA HIS A 99 -10.32 -1.31 17.75
C HIS A 99 -9.64 -0.09 18.36
N LYS A 100 -10.12 0.35 19.51
CA LYS A 100 -9.63 1.52 20.23
C LYS A 100 -8.20 1.32 20.72
N GLY A 101 -7.42 2.40 20.67
CA GLY A 101 -6.04 2.41 21.13
C GLY A 101 -5.22 3.57 20.57
N PRO A 102 -3.91 3.61 20.90
CA PRO A 102 -2.99 4.67 20.50
C PRO A 102 -2.51 4.48 19.06
N CYS A 103 -1.95 5.57 18.52
CA CYS A 103 -1.12 5.56 17.33
C CYS A 103 0.27 6.11 17.67
N SER A 104 1.27 5.67 16.91
CA SER A 104 2.65 6.17 17.03
C SER A 104 3.31 6.23 15.67
N VAL A 105 4.30 7.09 15.50
CA VAL A 105 5.14 7.11 14.30
C VAL A 105 6.59 7.03 14.73
N TYR A 106 7.26 6.00 14.22
CA TYR A 106 8.68 5.77 14.44
C TYR A 106 9.47 6.01 13.17
N MET A 107 10.74 6.39 13.31
CA MET A 107 11.68 6.53 12.22
C MET A 107 12.98 5.80 12.51
N LYS A 108 13.65 5.36 11.44
CA LYS A 108 15.01 4.80 11.49
C LYS A 108 15.79 5.30 10.28
N LYS A 109 16.95 5.92 10.54
CA LYS A 109 17.91 6.27 9.48
C LYS A 109 18.62 5.00 9.00
N VAL A 110 18.79 4.85 7.70
CA VAL A 110 19.54 3.74 7.07
C VAL A 110 20.54 4.31 6.07
N ASP A 111 21.66 3.64 5.89
CA ASP A 111 22.67 4.05 4.91
C ASP A 111 22.30 3.53 3.52
N ASP A 112 21.81 2.31 3.44
CA ASP A 112 21.28 1.71 2.22
C ASP A 112 19.91 1.07 2.44
N MET A 113 18.88 1.64 1.81
CA MET A 113 17.49 1.18 1.93
C MET A 113 17.28 -0.28 1.53
N TYR A 114 18.14 -0.83 0.65
CA TYR A 114 17.97 -2.16 0.07
C TYR A 114 18.74 -3.27 0.81
N SER A 115 19.81 -2.91 1.51
CA SER A 115 20.65 -3.88 2.24
C SER A 115 20.52 -3.79 3.75
N ASP A 116 20.17 -2.62 4.30
CA ASP A 116 20.11 -2.43 5.74
C ASP A 116 18.86 -3.08 6.34
N LYS A 117 19.05 -3.71 7.49
CA LYS A 117 17.96 -4.37 8.20
C LYS A 117 17.00 -3.33 8.81
N ALA A 118 15.70 -3.57 8.63
CA ALA A 118 14.69 -2.81 9.33
C ALA A 118 14.69 -3.13 10.83
N ALA A 119 14.76 -4.42 11.18
CA ALA A 119 14.82 -4.86 12.57
C ALA A 119 16.11 -4.43 13.27
N GLY A 120 16.04 -4.30 14.60
CA GLY A 120 17.15 -3.92 15.49
C GLY A 120 17.13 -2.46 15.91
N ASP A 121 18.28 -1.96 16.32
CA ASP A 121 18.47 -0.63 16.95
C ASP A 121 18.34 0.53 15.95
N GLY A 122 18.34 1.75 16.49
CA GLY A 122 18.34 2.99 15.71
C GLY A 122 16.94 3.51 15.36
N TRP A 123 15.88 2.93 15.92
CA TRP A 123 14.54 3.48 15.86
C TRP A 123 14.35 4.56 16.92
N PHE A 124 13.54 5.57 16.61
CA PHE A 124 13.09 6.60 17.55
C PHE A 124 11.66 7.01 17.21
N LYS A 125 10.92 7.42 18.24
CA LYS A 125 9.52 7.84 18.06
C LYS A 125 9.48 9.35 17.81
N VAL A 126 8.84 9.77 16.71
CA VAL A 126 8.70 11.18 16.34
C VAL A 126 7.34 11.74 16.67
N TRP A 127 6.34 10.87 16.89
CA TRP A 127 4.98 11.30 17.19
C TRP A 127 4.20 10.18 17.86
N GLU A 128 3.25 10.56 18.74
CA GLU A 128 2.28 9.65 19.34
C GLU A 128 0.99 10.37 19.72
N ASP A 129 -0.12 9.64 19.74
CA ASP A 129 -1.39 10.04 20.32
C ASP A 129 -2.07 8.83 20.97
N GLY A 130 -2.63 9.04 22.17
CA GLY A 130 -3.19 7.96 22.98
C GLY A 130 -4.64 8.20 23.36
N TYR A 131 -4.93 8.05 24.65
CA TYR A 131 -6.25 8.31 25.24
C TYR A 131 -6.36 9.70 25.81
N ASN A 132 -7.25 10.50 25.26
CA ASN A 132 -7.56 11.83 25.80
C ASN A 132 -8.64 11.73 26.87
N THR A 133 -8.27 11.91 28.14
CA THR A 133 -9.18 11.79 29.29
C THR A 133 -10.28 12.84 29.31
N LYS A 134 -10.10 13.99 28.65
CA LYS A 134 -11.11 15.08 28.58
C LYS A 134 -12.18 14.76 27.53
N THR A 135 -11.76 14.37 26.32
CA THR A 135 -12.68 14.07 25.21
C THR A 135 -13.16 12.62 25.20
N LYS A 136 -12.54 11.75 25.99
CA LYS A 136 -12.79 10.30 26.03
C LYS A 136 -12.55 9.62 24.68
N LYS A 137 -11.63 10.16 23.87
CA LYS A 137 -11.28 9.64 22.55
C LYS A 137 -9.87 9.05 22.54
N TRP A 138 -9.72 8.00 21.78
CA TRP A 138 -8.45 7.40 21.41
C TRP A 138 -7.95 7.99 20.09
N CYS A 139 -6.66 7.83 19.78
CA CYS A 139 -6.13 8.14 18.46
C CYS A 139 -6.94 7.47 17.35
N VAL A 140 -7.30 6.20 17.52
CA VAL A 140 -8.12 5.47 16.55
C VAL A 140 -9.47 6.14 16.29
N ASP A 141 -10.10 6.75 17.29
CA ASP A 141 -11.35 7.50 17.07
C ASP A 141 -11.13 8.70 16.15
N THR A 142 -9.99 9.40 16.31
CA THR A 142 -9.59 10.53 15.47
C THR A 142 -9.19 10.07 14.08
N LEU A 143 -8.43 8.97 13.97
CA LEU A 143 -8.06 8.35 12.69
C LEU A 143 -9.30 7.99 11.86
N ARG A 144 -10.31 7.37 12.48
CA ARG A 144 -11.59 7.05 11.82
C ARG A 144 -12.34 8.31 11.38
N ALA A 145 -12.43 9.30 12.24
CA ALA A 145 -13.10 10.57 11.92
C ALA A 145 -12.42 11.31 10.74
N ASN A 146 -11.13 11.11 10.55
CA ASN A 146 -10.33 11.67 9.47
C ASN A 146 -10.27 10.74 8.22
N GLY A 147 -11.17 9.76 8.09
CA GLY A 147 -11.21 8.87 6.92
C GLY A 147 -9.97 7.97 6.77
N GLY A 148 -9.31 7.65 7.88
CA GLY A 148 -8.10 6.82 7.88
C GLY A 148 -6.80 7.60 7.65
N LEU A 149 -6.83 8.92 7.64
CA LEU A 149 -5.66 9.76 7.45
C LEU A 149 -5.03 10.14 8.79
N LEU A 150 -3.74 9.80 8.94
CA LEU A 150 -2.89 10.18 10.07
C LEU A 150 -1.75 11.04 9.53
N SER A 151 -1.63 12.27 9.99
CA SER A 151 -0.63 13.22 9.52
C SER A 151 0.35 13.59 10.61
N VAL A 152 1.64 13.67 10.24
CA VAL A 152 2.72 14.12 11.13
C VAL A 152 3.69 14.97 10.34
N ASP A 153 4.31 15.96 11.01
CA ASP A 153 5.40 16.74 10.42
C ASP A 153 6.74 16.06 10.72
N LEU A 154 7.61 15.97 9.71
CA LEU A 154 8.97 15.50 9.93
C LEU A 154 9.75 16.48 10.80
N PRO A 155 10.51 15.99 11.81
CA PRO A 155 11.40 16.84 12.59
C PRO A 155 12.41 17.58 11.70
N THR A 156 12.58 18.88 11.88
CA THR A 156 13.48 19.72 11.08
C THR A 156 14.97 19.47 11.34
N GLY A 157 15.29 18.81 12.48
CA GLY A 157 16.68 18.45 12.83
C GLY A 157 17.14 17.12 12.27
N LEU A 158 16.39 16.48 11.37
CA LEU A 158 16.82 15.23 10.73
C LEU A 158 17.82 15.52 9.61
N PRO A 159 19.03 14.92 9.64
CA PRO A 159 19.97 15.00 8.51
C PRO A 159 19.36 14.43 7.22
N ALA A 160 19.76 14.96 6.08
CA ALA A 160 19.38 14.40 4.79
C ALA A 160 19.83 12.94 4.65
N GLY A 161 19.06 12.12 3.93
CA GLY A 161 19.36 10.70 3.75
C GLY A 161 18.13 9.80 3.70
N TYR A 162 18.36 8.50 3.76
CA TYR A 162 17.33 7.47 3.67
C TYR A 162 16.74 7.15 5.04
N TYR A 163 15.42 7.06 5.12
CA TYR A 163 14.69 6.72 6.34
C TYR A 163 13.58 5.71 6.09
N LEU A 164 13.44 4.79 7.03
CA LEU A 164 12.21 4.03 7.23
C LEU A 164 11.31 4.85 8.14
N VAL A 165 10.03 4.97 7.77
CA VAL A 165 9.00 5.63 8.58
C VAL A 165 7.90 4.61 8.84
N ARG A 166 7.59 4.38 10.10
CA ARG A 166 6.69 3.31 10.56
C ARG A 166 5.51 3.92 11.33
N PRO A 167 4.39 4.20 10.66
CA PRO A 167 3.14 4.50 11.35
C PRO A 167 2.59 3.22 11.98
N GLU A 168 2.20 3.30 13.24
CA GLU A 168 1.69 2.19 14.03
C GLU A 168 0.33 2.51 14.63
N VAL A 169 -0.59 1.56 14.57
CA VAL A 169 -1.83 1.52 15.33
C VAL A 169 -1.79 0.32 16.26
N LEU A 170 -2.02 0.52 17.54
CA LEU A 170 -2.19 -0.55 18.53
C LEU A 170 -3.66 -0.62 18.95
N ALA A 171 -4.35 -1.67 18.59
CA ALA A 171 -5.72 -1.90 19.02
C ALA A 171 -5.75 -2.76 20.31
N LEU A 172 -6.46 -2.25 21.32
CA LEU A 172 -6.47 -2.79 22.68
C LEU A 172 -7.76 -3.55 23.04
N HIS A 173 -8.67 -3.75 22.08
CA HIS A 173 -9.95 -4.38 22.35
C HIS A 173 -9.84 -5.82 22.87
N SER A 174 -8.79 -6.55 22.47
CA SER A 174 -8.49 -7.91 22.93
C SER A 174 -7.27 -7.98 23.87
N ALA A 175 -6.75 -6.84 24.31
CA ALA A 175 -5.62 -6.78 25.24
C ALA A 175 -5.92 -7.49 26.59
N PRO A 176 -7.15 -7.42 27.16
CA PRO A 176 -7.49 -8.17 28.36
C PRO A 176 -7.35 -9.68 28.22
N GLU A 177 -7.54 -10.20 27.01
CA GLU A 177 -7.40 -11.62 26.67
C GLU A 177 -5.94 -11.98 26.29
N GLY A 178 -5.00 -11.04 26.41
CA GLY A 178 -3.60 -11.22 26.07
C GLY A 178 -3.28 -11.10 24.57
N ASP A 179 -4.18 -10.50 23.80
CA ASP A 179 -4.09 -10.31 22.35
C ASP A 179 -4.10 -8.82 21.94
N PRO A 180 -3.07 -8.03 22.30
CA PRO A 180 -2.90 -6.68 21.77
C PRO A 180 -2.54 -6.75 20.27
N GLN A 181 -3.24 -5.98 19.43
CA GLN A 181 -3.14 -6.08 17.99
C GLN A 181 -2.42 -4.89 17.38
N PHE A 182 -1.22 -5.12 16.85
CA PHE A 182 -0.41 -4.11 16.17
C PHE A 182 -0.66 -4.12 14.66
N TYR A 183 -0.82 -2.93 14.07
CA TYR A 183 -1.00 -2.72 12.65
C TYR A 183 -0.01 -1.67 12.16
N HIS A 184 0.92 -2.07 11.32
CA HIS A 184 1.93 -1.19 10.75
C HIS A 184 2.58 -1.78 9.51
N SER A 185 3.20 -0.92 8.72
CA SER A 185 4.22 -1.22 7.72
C SER A 185 5.13 0.00 7.58
N CYS A 186 6.17 -0.08 6.76
CA CYS A 186 7.13 1.01 6.64
C CYS A 186 7.02 1.72 5.29
N ALA A 187 6.96 3.05 5.33
CA ALA A 187 7.31 3.87 4.19
C ALA A 187 8.84 3.97 4.04
N GLN A 188 9.31 4.09 2.81
CA GLN A 188 10.69 4.36 2.42
C GLN A 188 10.77 5.79 1.90
N ILE A 189 11.46 6.68 2.60
CA ILE A 189 11.63 8.07 2.17
C ILE A 189 13.11 8.46 2.07
N PHE A 190 13.38 9.48 1.27
CA PHE A 190 14.65 10.17 1.22
C PHE A 190 14.43 11.62 1.61
N ILE A 191 14.97 12.03 2.77
CA ILE A 191 14.95 13.43 3.20
C ILE A 191 15.99 14.18 2.37
N GLU A 192 15.52 15.16 1.58
CA GLU A 192 16.37 15.85 0.60
C GLU A 192 17.29 16.88 1.21
N ASN A 193 16.92 17.43 2.38
CA ASN A 193 17.67 18.49 3.03
C ASN A 193 17.49 18.44 4.55
N GLY A 194 18.56 18.77 5.26
CA GLY A 194 18.59 18.79 6.72
C GLY A 194 19.96 19.28 7.24
N PRO A 195 20.17 19.32 8.55
CA PRO A 195 21.44 19.69 9.14
C PRO A 195 22.56 18.75 8.65
N ALA A 196 23.79 19.24 8.69
CA ALA A 196 24.97 18.43 8.44
C ALA A 196 25.27 17.50 9.63
N GLY A 197 26.00 16.41 9.36
CA GLY A 197 26.46 15.48 10.39
C GLY A 197 25.61 14.22 10.55
N PRO A 198 26.00 13.33 11.46
CA PRO A 198 25.29 12.10 11.77
C PRO A 198 24.00 12.38 12.54
N LEU A 199 23.06 11.44 12.48
CA LEU A 199 21.89 11.42 13.38
C LEU A 199 22.33 10.78 14.70
N GLU A 200 22.38 11.56 15.77
CA GLU A 200 22.70 11.08 17.11
C GLU A 200 21.43 11.04 17.96
N ILE A 201 20.92 9.83 18.20
CA ILE A 201 19.70 9.60 18.98
C ILE A 201 20.11 9.50 20.46
N PRO A 202 19.64 10.38 21.34
CA PRO A 202 19.92 10.21 22.77
C PRO A 202 19.33 8.90 23.29
N LYS A 203 20.08 8.19 24.14
CA LYS A 203 19.77 6.80 24.57
C LYS A 203 18.35 6.62 25.13
N LYS A 204 17.80 7.63 25.81
CA LYS A 204 16.45 7.56 26.36
C LYS A 204 15.33 7.55 25.29
N TYR A 205 15.64 7.97 24.06
CA TYR A 205 14.70 8.01 22.94
C TYR A 205 14.93 6.90 21.91
N GLU A 206 16.04 6.16 22.06
CA GLU A 206 16.37 5.07 21.17
C GLU A 206 15.53 3.83 21.45
N ALA A 207 15.07 3.18 20.42
CA ALA A 207 14.37 1.90 20.49
C ALA A 207 15.03 0.84 19.61
N SER A 208 15.01 -0.40 20.10
CA SER A 208 15.22 -1.57 19.27
C SER A 208 13.87 -2.18 18.89
N ILE A 209 13.60 -2.37 17.61
CA ILE A 209 12.38 -3.04 17.16
C ILE A 209 12.75 -4.33 16.42
N PRO A 210 12.36 -5.51 16.94
CA PRO A 210 11.59 -5.78 18.17
C PRO A 210 12.35 -5.44 19.44
N GLY A 211 11.63 -5.36 20.57
CA GLY A 211 12.17 -5.14 21.90
C GLY A 211 11.69 -3.87 22.61
N TYR A 212 11.12 -2.92 21.85
CA TYR A 212 10.58 -1.66 22.39
C TYR A 212 9.29 -1.84 23.22
N VAL A 213 8.62 -2.96 23.05
CA VAL A 213 7.43 -3.38 23.80
C VAL A 213 7.54 -4.83 24.22
N ASN A 214 6.86 -5.19 25.32
CA ASN A 214 6.71 -6.57 25.75
C ASN A 214 5.26 -6.86 26.20
N LYS A 215 4.90 -8.14 26.35
CA LYS A 215 3.56 -8.58 26.69
C LYS A 215 3.07 -8.15 28.09
N LYS A 216 3.94 -7.61 28.95
CA LYS A 216 3.61 -7.17 30.31
C LYS A 216 3.57 -5.66 30.43
N ASP A 217 3.86 -4.91 29.36
CA ASP A 217 3.80 -3.45 29.41
C ASP A 217 2.39 -2.98 29.70
N PRO A 218 2.22 -2.04 30.67
CA PRO A 218 0.90 -1.54 31.02
C PRO A 218 0.11 -0.98 29.85
N GLY A 219 0.77 -0.33 28.89
CA GLY A 219 0.15 0.19 27.68
C GLY A 219 -0.24 -0.90 26.67
N VAL A 220 0.32 -2.12 26.78
CA VAL A 220 0.00 -3.25 25.91
C VAL A 220 -1.12 -4.12 26.52
N THR A 221 -1.23 -4.12 27.86
CA THR A 221 -2.22 -4.92 28.59
C THR A 221 -3.43 -4.10 29.08
N TYR A 222 -3.49 -2.83 28.73
CA TYR A 222 -4.54 -1.91 29.18
C TYR A 222 -5.94 -2.38 28.79
N ASN A 223 -6.84 -2.44 29.76
CA ASN A 223 -8.21 -2.85 29.56
C ASN A 223 -9.11 -1.63 29.27
N ILE A 224 -9.39 -1.38 27.98
CA ILE A 224 -10.23 -0.25 27.54
C ILE A 224 -11.66 -0.27 28.07
N TYR A 225 -12.12 -1.38 28.60
CA TYR A 225 -13.50 -1.55 29.12
C TYR A 225 -13.63 -1.25 30.61
N SER A 226 -12.58 -1.51 31.39
CA SER A 226 -12.59 -1.31 32.84
C SER A 226 -11.69 -0.14 33.29
N ASP A 227 -10.54 0.05 32.66
CA ASP A 227 -9.57 1.05 33.04
C ASP A 227 -10.01 2.44 32.54
N LYS A 228 -10.04 3.41 33.46
CA LYS A 228 -10.53 4.77 33.16
C LYS A 228 -9.49 5.86 33.48
N GLY A 229 -8.31 5.42 33.85
CA GLY A 229 -7.19 6.30 34.22
C GLY A 229 -6.41 6.82 33.00
N GLU A 230 -5.28 7.42 33.30
CA GLU A 230 -4.32 7.82 32.28
C GLU A 230 -3.76 6.58 31.57
N TYR A 231 -3.57 6.71 30.27
CA TYR A 231 -2.99 5.68 29.43
C TYR A 231 -1.52 6.01 29.13
N SER A 232 -0.63 5.06 29.35
CA SER A 232 0.78 5.19 29.00
C SER A 232 1.03 4.51 27.65
N ILE A 233 1.41 5.28 26.64
CA ILE A 233 1.71 4.75 25.32
C ILE A 233 3.01 3.92 25.38
N PRO A 234 3.05 2.70 24.83
CA PRO A 234 4.26 1.87 24.86
C PRO A 234 5.44 2.47 24.08
N GLY A 235 6.65 2.05 24.44
CA GLY A 235 7.90 2.45 23.80
C GLY A 235 8.54 3.70 24.40
N PRO A 236 9.60 4.25 23.77
CA PRO A 236 10.29 5.44 24.29
C PRO A 236 9.43 6.71 24.15
N GLU A 237 9.83 7.76 24.84
CA GLU A 237 9.28 9.09 24.65
C GLU A 237 9.50 9.59 23.22
N VAL A 238 8.66 10.56 22.81
CA VAL A 238 8.81 11.23 21.50
C VAL A 238 10.09 12.07 21.50
N TRP A 239 10.84 11.96 20.41
CA TRP A 239 12.02 12.78 20.14
C TRP A 239 11.87 13.53 18.83
N ASN A 240 11.79 14.84 18.91
CA ASN A 240 11.72 15.75 17.77
C ASN A 240 13.00 16.59 17.71
N PRO A 241 14.06 16.11 17.06
CA PRO A 241 15.27 16.90 16.89
C PRO A 241 14.95 18.16 16.06
N THR A 242 15.39 19.31 16.57
CA THR A 242 15.31 20.59 15.87
C THR A 242 16.72 21.07 15.56
N SER A 243 16.91 21.75 14.44
CA SER A 243 18.18 22.39 14.12
C SER A 243 17.95 23.81 13.64
N LYS A 244 18.81 24.72 14.11
CA LYS A 244 18.95 26.07 13.57
C LYS A 244 20.06 26.18 12.55
N GLU A 245 20.76 25.08 12.26
CA GLU A 245 21.87 25.04 11.31
C GLU A 245 21.38 25.19 9.87
N THR A 246 22.28 25.66 9.02
CA THR A 246 22.00 25.77 7.59
C THR A 246 21.73 24.37 7.02
N SER A 247 20.55 24.21 6.45
CA SER A 247 20.15 22.96 5.81
C SER A 247 21.00 22.65 4.58
N THR A 248 21.61 21.47 4.56
CA THR A 248 22.38 20.97 3.41
C THR A 248 21.50 20.10 2.54
N LYS A 249 21.51 20.35 1.22
CA LYS A 249 20.81 19.52 0.24
C LYS A 249 21.63 18.32 -0.14
N GLN A 250 21.01 17.15 -0.16
CA GLN A 250 21.57 15.92 -0.71
C GLN A 250 20.75 15.43 -1.89
N LYS A 251 21.41 14.78 -2.82
CA LYS A 251 20.73 14.20 -3.99
C LYS A 251 20.50 12.71 -3.78
N GLN A 252 19.25 12.30 -3.86
CA GLN A 252 18.88 10.88 -3.87
C GLN A 252 19.58 10.15 -5.04
N LYS A 253 20.23 9.02 -4.74
CA LYS A 253 20.99 8.23 -5.73
C LYS A 253 20.28 6.91 -6.09
N LYS A 254 19.52 6.32 -5.16
CA LYS A 254 18.85 5.02 -5.32
C LYS A 254 17.34 5.16 -5.14
N GLY A 255 16.58 4.27 -5.75
CA GLY A 255 15.13 4.19 -5.56
C GLY A 255 14.34 5.35 -6.16
N LEU A 256 14.89 6.04 -7.14
CA LEU A 256 14.25 7.21 -7.76
C LEU A 256 12.90 6.83 -8.38
N VAL A 257 11.87 7.58 -8.02
CA VAL A 257 10.60 7.55 -8.78
C VAL A 257 10.84 8.26 -10.11
N PRO A 258 10.50 7.67 -11.27
CA PRO A 258 10.68 8.34 -12.55
C PRO A 258 9.91 9.68 -12.61
N LYS A 259 10.58 10.73 -13.07
CA LYS A 259 10.01 12.10 -13.09
C LYS A 259 8.77 12.27 -13.97
N ASN A 260 8.57 11.39 -14.94
CA ASN A 260 7.50 11.43 -15.90
C ASN A 260 6.39 10.41 -15.63
N CYS A 261 6.27 9.90 -14.41
CA CYS A 261 5.14 9.08 -14.03
C CYS A 261 3.84 9.89 -14.12
N LEU A 262 2.89 9.41 -14.90
CA LEU A 262 1.52 9.92 -14.92
C LEU A 262 0.65 9.26 -13.85
N ALA A 263 0.93 8.00 -13.55
CA ALA A 263 0.31 7.21 -12.50
C ALA A 263 1.37 6.36 -11.79
N LYS A 264 1.14 6.04 -10.52
CA LYS A 264 2.03 5.23 -9.70
C LYS A 264 1.22 4.17 -8.95
N ASN A 265 1.75 2.96 -8.85
CA ASN A 265 1.19 1.91 -7.99
C ASN A 265 2.30 0.95 -7.60
N ALA A 266 2.57 0.80 -6.32
CA ALA A 266 3.66 -0.05 -5.83
C ALA A 266 5.02 0.22 -6.54
N ASN A 267 5.52 -0.78 -7.25
CA ASN A 267 6.79 -0.71 -7.98
C ASN A 267 6.63 -0.28 -9.45
N TRP A 268 5.42 0.06 -9.86
CA TRP A 268 5.08 0.44 -11.22
C TRP A 268 4.91 1.94 -11.38
N CYS A 269 5.18 2.43 -12.60
CA CYS A 269 5.05 3.84 -13.01
C CYS A 269 4.55 3.88 -14.44
N GLY A 270 3.34 4.38 -14.65
CA GLY A 270 2.75 4.65 -15.97
C GLY A 270 3.42 5.84 -16.63
N LYS A 271 4.08 5.60 -17.76
CA LYS A 271 4.76 6.63 -18.54
C LYS A 271 3.84 7.25 -19.58
N PRO A 272 4.07 8.51 -19.98
CA PRO A 272 3.32 9.11 -21.06
C PRO A 272 3.35 8.26 -22.33
N ILE A 273 2.18 7.97 -22.88
CA ILE A 273 2.07 7.33 -24.20
C ILE A 273 2.54 8.33 -25.25
N ALA A 274 3.40 7.87 -26.18
CA ALA A 274 3.90 8.73 -27.25
C ALA A 274 2.76 9.26 -28.12
N LYS A 275 2.90 10.49 -28.63
CA LYS A 275 1.96 11.04 -29.60
C LYS A 275 1.90 10.16 -30.85
N TYR A 276 0.72 9.98 -31.37
CA TYR A 276 0.49 9.18 -32.56
C TYR A 276 -0.50 9.86 -33.51
N SER A 277 -0.40 9.47 -34.80
CA SER A 277 -1.31 9.86 -35.89
C SER A 277 -1.53 8.67 -36.79
N GLY A 278 -2.77 8.44 -37.21
CA GLY A 278 -3.16 7.34 -38.08
C GLY A 278 -3.59 6.07 -37.35
N GLN A 279 -4.34 5.22 -38.07
CA GLN A 279 -5.03 4.05 -37.52
C GLN A 279 -4.07 3.04 -36.88
N ASP A 280 -3.02 2.63 -37.61
CA ASP A 280 -2.09 1.60 -37.13
C ASP A 280 -1.34 2.05 -35.88
N ALA A 281 -0.95 3.34 -35.83
CA ALA A 281 -0.27 3.94 -34.68
C ALA A 281 -1.19 4.06 -33.46
N CYS A 282 -2.49 4.39 -33.66
CA CYS A 282 -3.50 4.42 -32.60
C CYS A 282 -3.63 3.04 -31.92
N TRP A 283 -3.78 1.98 -32.72
CA TRP A 283 -3.89 0.62 -32.19
C TRP A 283 -2.61 0.10 -31.54
N ALA A 284 -1.44 0.51 -32.06
CA ALA A 284 -0.17 0.19 -31.44
C ALA A 284 -0.03 0.87 -30.07
N ALA A 285 -0.42 2.14 -29.94
CA ALA A 285 -0.43 2.87 -28.68
C ALA A 285 -1.42 2.26 -27.67
N ALA A 286 -2.60 1.88 -28.14
CA ALA A 286 -3.57 1.17 -27.34
C ALA A 286 -2.99 -0.15 -26.79
N LYS A 287 -2.34 -0.94 -27.63
CA LYS A 287 -1.68 -2.17 -27.20
C LYS A 287 -0.62 -1.91 -26.14
N THR A 288 0.26 -0.94 -26.34
CA THR A 288 1.28 -0.58 -25.35
C THR A 288 0.66 -0.21 -24.02
N CYS A 289 -0.41 0.60 -24.02
CA CYS A 289 -1.12 0.97 -22.80
C CYS A 289 -1.66 -0.25 -22.04
N TRP A 290 -2.26 -1.21 -22.76
CA TRP A 290 -2.77 -2.43 -22.13
C TRP A 290 -1.68 -3.40 -21.65
N ASP A 291 -0.55 -3.46 -22.32
CA ASP A 291 0.60 -4.21 -21.84
C ASP A 291 1.08 -3.61 -20.49
N GLU A 292 1.12 -2.27 -20.36
CA GLU A 292 1.44 -1.59 -19.11
C GLU A 292 0.38 -1.79 -18.00
N VAL A 293 -0.92 -1.95 -18.34
CA VAL A 293 -1.95 -2.36 -17.37
C VAL A 293 -1.61 -3.72 -16.77
N GLY A 294 -1.18 -4.70 -17.62
CA GLY A 294 -0.72 -6.00 -17.16
C GLY A 294 0.44 -5.87 -16.17
N ASP A 295 1.47 -5.12 -16.55
CA ASP A 295 2.64 -4.87 -15.71
C ASP A 295 2.28 -4.18 -14.38
N CYS A 296 1.31 -3.26 -14.39
CA CYS A 296 0.84 -2.61 -13.18
C CYS A 296 0.21 -3.61 -12.21
N TRP A 297 -0.71 -4.43 -12.69
CA TRP A 297 -1.38 -5.44 -11.85
C TRP A 297 -0.44 -6.53 -11.35
N ASP A 298 0.56 -6.91 -12.14
CA ASP A 298 1.61 -7.84 -11.71
C ASP A 298 2.48 -7.29 -10.57
N ASN A 299 2.55 -5.97 -10.45
CA ASN A 299 3.29 -5.27 -9.39
C ASN A 299 2.38 -4.70 -8.30
N ALA A 300 1.06 -4.74 -8.47
CA ALA A 300 0.13 -4.21 -7.47
C ALA A 300 0.24 -5.01 -6.17
N PRO A 301 0.40 -4.33 -5.04
CA PRO A 301 0.48 -5.02 -3.77
C PRO A 301 -0.91 -5.35 -3.24
N PRO A 302 -0.98 -6.22 -2.21
CA PRO A 302 -2.19 -6.40 -1.44
C PRO A 302 -2.76 -5.13 -0.78
N THR A 303 -2.04 -4.02 -0.82
CA THR A 303 -2.46 -2.73 -0.23
C THR A 303 -3.23 -1.82 -1.19
N GLY A 304 -3.53 -2.27 -2.38
CA GLY A 304 -4.39 -1.54 -3.30
C GLY A 304 -3.85 -1.44 -4.73
N GLY A 305 -4.73 -1.07 -5.64
CA GLY A 305 -4.48 -1.02 -7.08
C GLY A 305 -5.10 0.21 -7.76
N HIS A 306 -5.37 1.29 -7.01
CA HIS A 306 -6.06 2.45 -7.57
C HIS A 306 -5.30 3.09 -8.76
N GLY A 307 -3.96 3.07 -8.71
CA GLY A 307 -3.13 3.54 -9.84
C GLY A 307 -3.31 2.68 -11.09
N CYS A 308 -3.46 1.36 -10.92
CA CYS A 308 -3.70 0.43 -12.03
C CYS A 308 -5.09 0.62 -12.64
N ASP A 309 -6.13 0.82 -11.80
CA ASP A 309 -7.48 1.12 -12.29
C ASP A 309 -7.51 2.44 -13.06
N THR A 310 -6.85 3.48 -12.55
CA THR A 310 -6.73 4.77 -13.22
C THR A 310 -6.05 4.63 -14.59
N TRP A 311 -5.01 3.81 -14.69
CA TRP A 311 -4.33 3.53 -15.96
C TRP A 311 -5.19 2.69 -16.90
N ASN A 312 -5.91 1.71 -16.37
CA ASN A 312 -6.88 0.91 -17.13
C ASN A 312 -7.95 1.80 -17.78
N ASP A 313 -8.48 2.80 -17.05
CA ASP A 313 -9.46 3.73 -17.59
C ASP A 313 -8.87 4.60 -18.70
N TYR A 314 -7.64 5.06 -18.56
CA TYR A 314 -6.93 5.77 -19.62
C TYR A 314 -6.77 4.92 -20.89
N CYS A 315 -6.41 3.63 -20.75
CA CYS A 315 -6.31 2.72 -21.89
C CYS A 315 -7.68 2.49 -22.56
N LYS A 316 -8.77 2.47 -21.80
CA LYS A 316 -10.13 2.44 -22.36
C LYS A 316 -10.45 3.69 -23.18
N GLU A 317 -9.97 4.87 -22.77
CA GLU A 317 -10.13 6.11 -23.52
C GLU A 317 -9.38 6.07 -24.87
N ILE A 318 -8.13 5.61 -24.86
CA ILE A 318 -7.36 5.39 -26.11
C ILE A 318 -8.09 4.42 -27.04
N ASN A 319 -8.56 3.30 -26.49
CA ASN A 319 -9.33 2.31 -27.24
C ASN A 319 -10.60 2.91 -27.85
N ARG A 320 -11.32 3.72 -27.09
CA ARG A 320 -12.55 4.38 -27.54
C ARG A 320 -12.26 5.36 -28.68
N ALA A 321 -11.17 6.14 -28.58
CA ALA A 321 -10.73 7.03 -29.66
C ALA A 321 -10.43 6.28 -30.95
N CYS A 322 -9.65 5.18 -30.89
CA CYS A 322 -9.32 4.35 -32.05
C CYS A 322 -10.58 3.72 -32.69
N LYS A 323 -11.52 3.21 -31.87
CA LYS A 323 -12.81 2.65 -32.34
C LYS A 323 -13.67 3.71 -33.05
N SER A 324 -13.65 4.94 -32.56
CA SER A 324 -14.39 6.08 -33.15
C SER A 324 -13.69 6.70 -34.34
N LYS A 325 -12.61 6.11 -34.86
CA LYS A 325 -11.77 6.63 -35.94
C LYS A 325 -11.09 7.97 -35.64
N ASN A 326 -10.99 8.34 -34.37
CA ASN A 326 -10.16 9.45 -33.93
C ASN A 326 -8.73 8.91 -33.71
N PHE A 327 -7.90 9.04 -34.73
CA PHE A 327 -6.56 8.46 -34.78
C PHE A 327 -5.46 9.45 -34.40
N GLU A 328 -5.82 10.62 -33.91
CA GLU A 328 -4.89 11.60 -33.38
C GLU A 328 -4.87 11.49 -31.84
N GLY A 329 -3.70 11.26 -31.26
CA GLY A 329 -3.64 11.05 -29.81
C GLY A 329 -2.24 11.10 -29.22
N PRO A 330 -2.12 10.69 -27.97
CA PRO A 330 -3.14 10.11 -27.10
C PRO A 330 -4.11 11.15 -26.52
N PRO A 331 -5.29 10.75 -26.04
CA PRO A 331 -6.14 11.60 -25.19
C PRO A 331 -5.38 12.15 -24.00
N ASN A 332 -5.82 13.26 -23.45
CA ASN A 332 -5.24 13.77 -22.21
C ASN A 332 -5.47 12.79 -21.07
N PHE A 333 -4.40 12.47 -20.33
CA PHE A 333 -4.53 11.66 -19.10
C PHE A 333 -5.25 12.46 -18.03
N THR A 334 -6.48 12.07 -17.68
CA THR A 334 -7.34 12.74 -16.70
C THR A 334 -7.04 12.26 -15.27
N GLY A 335 -6.39 11.11 -15.10
CA GLY A 335 -6.02 10.54 -13.80
C GLY A 335 -5.01 11.35 -12.99
N LYS A 336 -4.39 12.39 -13.54
CA LYS A 336 -3.45 13.26 -12.81
C LYS A 336 -4.08 13.89 -11.56
N GLU A 337 -5.34 14.23 -11.61
CA GLU A 337 -6.04 14.86 -10.49
C GLU A 337 -6.15 13.93 -9.28
N PHE A 338 -6.21 12.63 -9.51
CA PHE A 338 -6.20 11.63 -8.43
C PHE A 338 -4.89 11.64 -7.64
N PHE A 339 -3.75 11.71 -8.35
CA PHE A 339 -2.43 11.72 -7.71
C PHE A 339 -2.06 13.08 -7.09
N ALA A 340 -2.76 14.13 -7.46
CA ALA A 340 -2.57 15.46 -6.90
C ALA A 340 -3.44 15.74 -5.66
N LYS A 341 -4.43 14.90 -5.39
CA LYS A 341 -5.40 15.13 -4.30
C LYS A 341 -5.41 13.97 -3.32
N ALA A 342 -5.35 14.29 -2.04
CA ALA A 342 -5.69 13.35 -0.98
C ALA A 342 -7.19 12.98 -1.05
N PRO A 343 -7.59 11.83 -0.49
CA PRO A 343 -8.99 11.48 -0.35
C PRO A 343 -9.66 12.38 0.72
N GLY A 344 -10.03 13.56 0.34
CA GLY A 344 -10.54 14.59 1.26
C GLY A 344 -9.43 15.51 1.81
N PRO A 345 -9.76 16.45 2.71
CA PRO A 345 -8.79 17.32 3.32
C PRO A 345 -7.83 16.51 4.20
N ILE A 346 -6.53 16.70 4.00
CA ILE A 346 -5.51 16.12 4.89
C ILE A 346 -5.62 16.81 6.24
N PRO A 347 -5.81 16.06 7.35
CA PRO A 347 -5.87 16.66 8.66
C PRO A 347 -4.52 17.27 9.03
N ALA A 348 -4.54 18.34 9.81
CA ALA A 348 -3.33 18.84 10.48
C ALA A 348 -2.79 17.74 11.42
N PRO A 349 -1.48 17.71 11.68
CA PRO A 349 -0.93 16.81 12.68
C PRO A 349 -1.68 16.96 14.00
N TYR A 350 -2.03 15.85 14.63
CA TYR A 350 -2.76 15.81 15.90
C TYR A 350 -2.02 14.97 16.93
N GLY A 351 -2.31 15.21 18.18
CA GLY A 351 -1.61 14.66 19.33
C GLY A 351 -0.80 15.72 20.08
N ASP A 352 -0.79 15.62 21.38
CA ASP A 352 0.06 16.47 22.22
C ASP A 352 1.48 15.91 22.20
N PHE A 353 2.42 16.67 21.65
CA PHE A 353 3.84 16.35 21.77
C PHE A 353 4.23 16.42 23.25
N LYS A 354 4.28 15.29 23.93
CA LYS A 354 4.93 15.18 25.22
C LYS A 354 6.44 15.09 25.05
N GLY A 355 7.04 16.06 24.37
CA GLY A 355 8.47 16.26 24.35
C GLY A 355 8.86 17.07 25.59
N SER A 356 9.44 16.43 26.59
CA SER A 356 9.83 17.06 27.83
C SER A 356 10.99 18.02 27.77
N ASP A 357 11.53 18.35 26.60
CA ASP A 357 12.68 19.24 26.43
C ASP A 357 12.49 20.33 25.39
N LEU A 358 11.32 20.97 25.34
CA LEU A 358 11.27 22.35 24.93
C LEU A 358 11.71 23.17 26.14
N ALA A 359 13.00 23.08 26.46
CA ALA A 359 13.61 24.05 27.34
C ALA A 359 13.48 25.42 26.68
N THR A 360 12.72 26.28 27.37
CA THR A 360 12.67 27.73 27.29
C THR A 360 12.03 28.35 26.05
N GLU A 361 10.79 28.74 26.28
CA GLU A 361 10.27 30.08 25.95
C GLU A 361 10.27 30.51 24.48
N ASP A 362 9.17 30.16 23.79
CA ASP A 362 8.50 31.22 23.03
C ASP A 362 6.97 31.04 23.11
N LYS A 363 6.37 31.71 24.10
CA LYS A 363 4.91 31.74 24.33
C LYS A 363 4.11 32.50 23.24
N ASN A 364 4.72 32.73 22.07
CA ASN A 364 4.13 33.50 20.98
C ASN A 364 4.34 32.89 19.59
N ALA A 365 4.52 31.60 19.46
CA ALA A 365 4.38 30.96 18.14
C ALA A 365 2.89 30.83 17.81
N ASN A 366 2.31 31.90 17.32
CA ASN A 366 1.05 31.90 16.59
C ASN A 366 1.24 31.06 15.34
N LEU A 367 0.78 29.80 15.38
CA LEU A 367 0.78 28.89 14.22
C LEU A 367 -0.27 29.37 13.19
N ASN A 368 -0.06 30.56 12.66
CA ASN A 368 -0.66 30.98 11.40
C ASN A 368 0.17 30.36 10.29
N HIS A 369 -0.11 29.11 9.92
CA HIS A 369 0.26 28.60 8.63
C HIS A 369 -0.49 29.39 7.55
N LYS A 370 0.13 30.48 7.10
CA LYS A 370 -0.20 31.06 5.79
C LYS A 370 0.01 29.96 4.76
N PRO A 371 -0.96 29.70 3.88
CA PRO A 371 -0.70 28.85 2.72
C PRO A 371 0.52 29.42 2.00
N VAL A 372 1.53 28.58 1.76
CA VAL A 372 2.67 28.94 0.94
C VAL A 372 2.10 29.40 -0.41
N SER A 373 2.28 30.68 -0.70
CA SER A 373 1.87 31.27 -1.97
C SER A 373 2.54 30.47 -3.08
N LYS A 374 1.74 30.03 -4.06
CA LYS A 374 2.18 29.42 -5.30
C LYS A 374 3.36 30.23 -5.86
N GLU A 375 4.57 29.73 -5.75
CA GLU A 375 5.66 30.19 -6.61
C GLU A 375 5.28 29.78 -8.02
N THR A 376 4.97 30.75 -8.84
CA THR A 376 4.77 30.61 -10.27
C THR A 376 6.10 30.22 -10.88
N TYR A 377 6.24 28.96 -11.25
CA TYR A 377 7.34 28.53 -12.10
C TYR A 377 7.27 29.26 -13.44
N PRO A 378 8.38 29.86 -13.92
CA PRO A 378 8.40 30.49 -15.23
C PRO A 378 8.14 29.44 -16.31
N ALA A 379 7.31 29.81 -17.28
CA ALA A 379 6.97 28.97 -18.44
C ALA A 379 8.25 28.52 -19.16
N PRO A 380 8.31 27.27 -19.66
CA PRO A 380 9.49 26.77 -20.36
C PRO A 380 9.76 27.58 -21.62
N THR A 381 10.91 28.19 -21.68
CA THR A 381 11.45 28.89 -22.86
C THR A 381 11.53 27.91 -24.02
N LYS A 382 10.99 28.29 -25.18
CA LYS A 382 11.06 27.54 -26.43
C LYS A 382 12.53 27.29 -26.79
N VAL A 383 12.96 26.03 -26.74
CA VAL A 383 14.23 25.60 -27.32
C VAL A 383 14.05 25.47 -28.82
N ALA A 384 14.87 26.19 -29.59
CA ALA A 384 14.89 26.15 -31.03
C ALA A 384 15.20 24.72 -31.52
N GLN A 385 14.39 24.24 -32.46
CA GLN A 385 14.61 22.98 -33.14
C GLN A 385 15.82 23.07 -34.08
N ALA A 386 16.75 22.11 -33.93
CA ALA A 386 17.80 21.89 -34.90
C ALA A 386 17.26 21.18 -36.16
N PRO A 387 17.79 21.42 -37.36
CA PRO A 387 17.22 20.95 -38.61
C PRO A 387 17.32 19.41 -38.77
N VAL A 388 16.23 18.82 -39.21
CA VAL A 388 16.10 17.39 -39.54
C VAL A 388 16.82 17.12 -40.88
N ALA A 389 17.75 16.21 -40.86
CA ALA A 389 18.40 15.68 -42.08
C ALA A 389 17.41 14.74 -42.82
N THR A 390 17.12 15.07 -44.05
CA THR A 390 16.32 14.28 -44.99
C THR A 390 17.09 13.06 -45.45
N THR A 391 16.64 11.84 -45.11
CA THR A 391 17.07 10.60 -45.77
C THR A 391 16.00 10.09 -46.69
N LYS A 392 16.43 9.68 -47.91
CA LYS A 392 15.62 9.29 -49.05
C LYS A 392 14.76 8.05 -48.79
N ALA A 393 13.53 8.10 -49.30
CA ALA A 393 12.56 7.04 -49.31
C ALA A 393 13.05 5.74 -50.00
N SER A 394 12.92 4.61 -49.35
CA SER A 394 12.96 3.28 -49.96
C SER A 394 11.56 2.69 -50.10
N LYS A 395 11.33 1.97 -51.21
CA LYS A 395 10.04 1.45 -51.67
C LYS A 395 9.26 0.59 -50.66
N PRO A 396 7.91 0.57 -50.75
CA PRO A 396 7.04 -0.11 -49.77
C PRO A 396 7.10 -1.64 -49.98
N ALA A 397 7.28 -2.34 -48.85
CA ALA A 397 7.13 -3.79 -48.78
C ALA A 397 5.66 -4.17 -48.53
N LYS A 398 5.25 -5.31 -49.10
CA LYS A 398 3.88 -5.84 -49.12
C LYS A 398 3.21 -5.89 -47.77
N LYS A 399 1.95 -5.44 -47.72
CA LYS A 399 1.00 -5.51 -46.59
C LYS A 399 0.87 -6.94 -46.09
N THR A 400 1.22 -7.16 -44.82
CA THR A 400 0.82 -8.37 -44.09
C THR A 400 -0.46 -8.07 -43.28
N LYS A 401 -1.53 -8.80 -43.64
CA LYS A 401 -2.87 -8.75 -43.02
C LYS A 401 -2.90 -9.39 -41.61
N SER A 402 -2.05 -9.04 -40.67
CA SER A 402 -1.97 -9.87 -39.46
C SER A 402 -2.12 -9.15 -38.14
N THR A 403 -1.94 -7.83 -38.08
CA THR A 403 -1.89 -7.09 -36.80
C THR A 403 -3.25 -6.77 -36.22
N GLU A 404 -4.26 -6.52 -37.05
CA GLU A 404 -5.60 -6.13 -36.61
C GLU A 404 -6.37 -7.29 -35.94
N ALA A 405 -6.21 -8.51 -36.42
CA ALA A 405 -6.90 -9.69 -35.89
C ALA A 405 -6.31 -10.19 -34.54
N ILE A 406 -5.02 -9.91 -34.27
CA ILE A 406 -4.38 -10.31 -33.01
C ILE A 406 -4.67 -9.28 -31.91
N ALA A 407 -4.65 -8.00 -32.24
CA ALA A 407 -5.02 -6.95 -31.30
C ALA A 407 -6.48 -7.11 -30.86
N THR A 408 -7.44 -7.22 -31.79
CA THR A 408 -8.87 -7.34 -31.47
C THR A 408 -9.21 -8.55 -30.61
N ARG A 409 -8.57 -9.71 -30.80
CA ARG A 409 -8.83 -10.91 -29.96
C ARG A 409 -8.37 -10.75 -28.52
N LYS A 410 -7.28 -10.02 -28.27
CA LYS A 410 -6.80 -9.75 -26.91
C LYS A 410 -7.69 -8.71 -26.21
N TRP A 411 -8.18 -7.75 -26.97
CA TRP A 411 -9.10 -6.70 -26.51
C TRP A 411 -10.47 -7.26 -26.09
N ASP A 412 -11.06 -8.13 -26.90
CA ASP A 412 -12.35 -8.77 -26.60
C ASP A 412 -12.32 -9.58 -25.31
N LYS A 413 -11.16 -10.10 -24.93
CA LYS A 413 -10.97 -10.83 -23.68
C LYS A 413 -11.03 -9.88 -22.45
N TYR A 414 -10.48 -8.68 -22.56
CA TYR A 414 -10.53 -7.69 -21.48
C TYR A 414 -11.88 -6.97 -21.39
N GLU A 415 -12.52 -6.67 -22.53
CA GLU A 415 -13.87 -6.06 -22.54
C GLU A 415 -14.97 -7.00 -22.04
N LYS A 416 -14.87 -8.30 -22.26
CA LYS A 416 -15.86 -9.28 -21.78
C LYS A 416 -15.83 -9.47 -20.27
N ASN A 417 -14.74 -9.13 -19.60
CA ASN A 417 -14.65 -9.15 -18.14
C ASN A 417 -15.27 -7.91 -17.44
N THR A 418 -15.71 -6.91 -18.21
CA THR A 418 -16.37 -5.71 -17.65
C THR A 418 -17.90 -5.84 -17.51
N LYS A 419 -18.48 -7.03 -17.66
CA LYS A 419 -19.91 -7.31 -17.46
C LYS A 419 -20.32 -7.42 -15.99
N TYR A 420 -19.63 -6.80 -15.07
CA TYR A 420 -20.10 -6.62 -13.71
C TYR A 420 -20.41 -5.13 -13.44
N LYS A 421 -21.53 -4.67 -13.97
CA LYS A 421 -22.30 -3.60 -13.35
C LYS A 421 -23.08 -4.29 -12.23
N ASP A 422 -22.93 -3.80 -11.00
CA ASP A 422 -23.71 -4.11 -9.80
C ASP A 422 -23.33 -5.32 -8.94
N THR A 423 -22.03 -5.60 -8.73
CA THR A 423 -21.61 -6.25 -7.47
C THR A 423 -20.17 -5.88 -7.11
N PRO A 424 -19.91 -5.37 -5.89
CA PRO A 424 -18.56 -5.01 -5.46
C PRO A 424 -17.83 -6.23 -4.93
N VAL A 425 -17.27 -7.04 -5.80
CA VAL A 425 -16.27 -8.04 -5.43
C VAL A 425 -15.19 -8.03 -6.49
N ILE A 426 -14.18 -7.23 -6.27
CA ILE A 426 -12.95 -7.33 -7.05
C ILE A 426 -12.09 -8.40 -6.40
N ALA A 427 -12.22 -9.64 -6.89
CA ALA A 427 -11.17 -10.61 -6.72
C ALA A 427 -10.07 -10.27 -7.73
N TYR A 428 -8.91 -9.83 -7.24
CA TYR A 428 -7.73 -9.67 -8.08
C TYR A 428 -7.29 -11.05 -8.56
N PRO A 429 -7.12 -11.29 -9.86
CA PRO A 429 -6.39 -12.47 -10.32
C PRO A 429 -4.92 -12.26 -9.94
N MET A 430 -4.45 -12.96 -8.91
CA MET A 430 -3.02 -13.05 -8.62
C MET A 430 -2.36 -13.83 -9.76
N PRO A 431 -1.33 -13.29 -10.43
CA PRO A 431 -0.52 -14.10 -11.34
C PRO A 431 0.27 -15.11 -10.51
N ILE A 432 0.22 -16.36 -10.92
CA ILE A 432 1.10 -17.41 -10.42
C ILE A 432 2.51 -17.02 -10.87
N GLN A 433 3.34 -16.57 -9.93
CA GLN A 433 4.78 -16.43 -10.20
C GLN A 433 5.36 -17.83 -10.33
N THR A 434 5.67 -18.22 -11.56
CA THR A 434 6.64 -19.29 -11.80
C THR A 434 8.01 -18.74 -11.44
N ALA A 435 8.37 -18.85 -10.17
CA ALA A 435 9.75 -18.65 -9.76
C ALA A 435 10.58 -19.78 -10.36
N ASN A 436 11.52 -19.45 -11.24
CA ASN A 436 12.62 -20.35 -11.60
C ASN A 436 13.46 -20.59 -10.35
N VAL A 437 13.14 -21.66 -9.62
CA VAL A 437 14.01 -22.22 -8.59
C VAL A 437 14.89 -23.25 -9.29
N PRO A 438 16.21 -23.23 -9.12
CA PRO A 438 17.07 -24.27 -9.69
C PRO A 438 16.67 -25.63 -9.12
N SER A 439 16.43 -26.58 -9.99
CA SER A 439 16.05 -27.95 -9.69
C SER A 439 17.13 -28.65 -8.87
N VAL A 440 16.82 -28.97 -7.64
CA VAL A 440 17.45 -30.05 -6.89
C VAL A 440 16.62 -31.30 -7.15
N PRO A 441 17.17 -32.42 -7.58
CA PRO A 441 16.39 -33.63 -7.84
C PRO A 441 15.96 -34.25 -6.53
N VAL A 442 14.66 -34.16 -6.23
CA VAL A 442 14.03 -35.01 -5.23
C VAL A 442 13.37 -36.16 -5.98
N GLN A 443 13.99 -37.34 -5.90
CA GLN A 443 13.33 -38.60 -6.18
C GLN A 443 12.26 -38.82 -5.10
N GLY A 444 11.01 -39.00 -5.54
CA GLY A 444 9.92 -39.42 -4.66
C GLY A 444 8.57 -39.32 -5.33
N ASP A 445 8.09 -40.45 -5.83
CA ASP A 445 6.71 -40.90 -6.07
C ASP A 445 5.65 -39.88 -6.49
N SER A 446 5.20 -39.99 -7.75
CA SER A 446 3.93 -39.48 -8.23
C SER A 446 2.78 -40.30 -7.63
N SER A 447 2.39 -40.07 -6.37
CA SER A 447 1.11 -40.55 -5.88
C SER A 447 0.01 -39.65 -6.48
N ALA A 448 -0.81 -40.20 -7.37
CA ALA A 448 -2.04 -39.56 -7.86
C ALA A 448 -2.88 -39.15 -6.65
N LEU A 449 -3.35 -37.89 -6.60
CA LEU A 449 -4.21 -37.38 -5.55
C LEU A 449 -5.46 -38.28 -5.44
N LYS A 450 -5.86 -38.63 -4.22
CA LYS A 450 -7.05 -39.44 -3.99
C LYS A 450 -8.31 -38.63 -4.36
N VAL A 451 -9.21 -39.19 -5.14
CA VAL A 451 -10.49 -38.53 -5.44
C VAL A 451 -11.29 -38.41 -4.15
N SER A 452 -11.88 -37.24 -3.91
CA SER A 452 -12.65 -36.96 -2.70
C SER A 452 -13.89 -37.83 -2.56
N GLU A 453 -13.98 -38.54 -1.46
CA GLU A 453 -15.12 -39.42 -1.10
C GLU A 453 -16.03 -38.76 -0.06
N ASP A 454 -15.56 -37.73 0.64
CA ASP A 454 -16.22 -37.01 1.74
C ASP A 454 -16.60 -35.55 1.40
N GLY A 455 -16.26 -35.09 0.19
CA GLY A 455 -16.52 -33.73 -0.26
C GLY A 455 -15.49 -32.71 0.18
N LEU A 456 -14.37 -33.15 0.81
CA LEU A 456 -13.25 -32.29 1.18
C LEU A 456 -12.12 -32.42 0.13
N CYS A 457 -11.29 -31.38 0.04
CA CYS A 457 -10.20 -31.29 -0.94
C CYS A 457 -9.11 -30.31 -0.46
N GLY A 458 -7.96 -30.34 -1.12
CA GLY A 458 -6.87 -29.42 -0.85
C GLY A 458 -5.67 -30.06 -0.20
N GLY A 459 -4.59 -29.28 -0.02
CA GLY A 459 -3.31 -29.76 0.47
C GLY A 459 -3.35 -30.42 1.86
N GLU A 460 -4.27 -29.98 2.73
CA GLU A 460 -4.41 -30.56 4.07
C GLU A 460 -5.04 -31.98 4.05
N THR A 461 -5.89 -32.25 3.04
CA THR A 461 -6.57 -33.55 2.91
C THR A 461 -5.88 -34.50 1.93
N GLY A 462 -5.01 -33.98 1.05
CA GLY A 462 -4.41 -34.74 -0.03
C GLY A 462 -5.42 -35.27 -1.05
N GLN A 463 -6.64 -34.72 -1.09
CA GLN A 463 -7.72 -35.16 -1.97
C GLN A 463 -7.99 -34.16 -3.10
N THR A 464 -8.42 -34.68 -4.27
CA THR A 464 -8.89 -33.87 -5.40
C THR A 464 -10.39 -33.97 -5.57
N CYS A 465 -11.02 -32.90 -6.06
CA CYS A 465 -12.42 -32.88 -6.44
C CYS A 465 -12.64 -33.42 -7.86
N GLU A 466 -11.61 -33.45 -8.68
CA GLU A 466 -11.72 -33.93 -10.06
C GLU A 466 -12.18 -35.39 -10.09
N GLY A 467 -13.32 -35.63 -10.73
CA GLY A 467 -14.00 -36.93 -10.75
C GLY A 467 -14.79 -37.27 -9.47
N SER A 468 -14.95 -36.34 -8.53
CA SER A 468 -15.73 -36.58 -7.30
C SER A 468 -17.22 -36.44 -7.54
N LYS A 469 -18.02 -37.27 -6.86
CA LYS A 469 -19.49 -37.18 -6.86
C LYS A 469 -20.04 -35.84 -6.33
N PHE A 470 -19.24 -35.11 -5.54
CA PHE A 470 -19.62 -33.82 -4.96
C PHE A 470 -19.41 -32.64 -5.92
N GLY A 471 -18.70 -32.88 -7.05
CA GLY A 471 -18.38 -31.90 -8.07
C GLY A 471 -16.86 -31.72 -8.24
N ASP A 472 -16.46 -31.23 -9.42
CA ASP A 472 -15.08 -31.28 -9.85
C ASP A 472 -14.21 -30.10 -9.38
N CYS A 473 -14.83 -29.06 -8.78
CA CYS A 473 -14.11 -27.86 -8.34
C CYS A 473 -13.82 -27.90 -6.84
N CYS A 474 -12.56 -27.60 -6.46
CA CYS A 474 -12.16 -27.45 -5.07
C CYS A 474 -12.21 -25.98 -4.65
N SER A 475 -13.14 -25.61 -3.78
CA SER A 475 -13.25 -24.25 -3.28
C SER A 475 -12.04 -23.85 -2.40
N ARG A 476 -11.83 -22.54 -2.19
CA ARG A 476 -10.83 -22.01 -1.28
C ARG A 476 -10.93 -22.59 0.14
N GLY A 477 -12.14 -22.93 0.57
CA GLY A 477 -12.39 -23.54 1.88
C GLY A 477 -12.31 -25.07 1.89
N GLY A 478 -11.63 -25.69 0.92
CA GLY A 478 -11.36 -27.12 0.89
C GLY A 478 -12.61 -27.98 0.69
N LYS A 479 -13.63 -27.52 -0.04
CA LYS A 479 -14.88 -28.27 -0.29
C LYS A 479 -15.12 -28.43 -1.79
N CYS A 480 -15.44 -29.65 -2.21
CA CYS A 480 -15.85 -29.97 -3.56
C CYS A 480 -17.23 -29.42 -3.92
N GLY A 481 -17.42 -29.00 -5.17
CA GLY A 481 -18.69 -28.50 -5.69
C GLY A 481 -18.68 -28.20 -7.17
N ARG A 482 -19.88 -27.80 -7.70
CA ARG A 482 -20.09 -27.45 -9.13
C ARG A 482 -20.63 -26.04 -9.31
N LYS A 483 -20.84 -25.29 -8.22
CA LYS A 483 -21.38 -23.92 -8.31
C LYS A 483 -20.24 -22.93 -8.47
N ALA A 484 -20.56 -21.73 -8.98
CA ALA A 484 -19.61 -20.64 -9.14
C ALA A 484 -18.75 -20.40 -7.89
N LYS A 485 -19.34 -20.45 -6.69
CA LYS A 485 -18.62 -20.29 -5.42
C LYS A 485 -17.54 -21.35 -5.13
N GLN A 486 -17.56 -22.50 -5.82
CA GLN A 486 -16.53 -23.53 -5.72
C GLN A 486 -15.55 -23.49 -6.90
N CYS A 487 -16.03 -23.07 -8.07
CA CYS A 487 -15.33 -23.18 -9.35
C CYS A 487 -14.65 -21.89 -9.80
N ASP A 488 -15.09 -20.72 -9.28
CA ASP A 488 -14.59 -19.41 -9.67
C ASP A 488 -13.49 -18.93 -8.70
N CYS A 489 -13.53 -17.66 -8.31
CA CYS A 489 -12.48 -17.03 -7.50
C CYS A 489 -12.10 -17.82 -6.23
N GLY A 490 -10.83 -18.22 -6.16
CA GLY A 490 -10.28 -18.99 -5.04
C GLY A 490 -10.45 -20.49 -5.15
N CYS A 491 -10.87 -21.01 -6.30
CA CYS A 491 -10.78 -22.42 -6.61
C CYS A 491 -9.32 -22.89 -6.62
N GLN A 492 -9.05 -24.02 -5.96
CA GLN A 492 -7.73 -24.60 -5.84
C GLN A 492 -7.46 -25.50 -7.07
N SER A 493 -6.81 -24.96 -8.10
CA SER A 493 -6.59 -25.66 -9.39
C SER A 493 -5.69 -26.90 -9.30
N GLY A 494 -4.90 -27.05 -8.25
CA GLY A 494 -4.13 -28.26 -7.96
C GLY A 494 -4.96 -29.42 -7.38
N PHE A 495 -6.23 -29.16 -6.98
CA PHE A 495 -7.09 -30.10 -6.30
C PHE A 495 -8.50 -30.14 -6.89
N GLY A 496 -8.68 -29.64 -8.09
CA GLY A 496 -9.93 -29.67 -8.83
C GLY A 496 -9.94 -28.80 -10.09
N ILE A 497 -10.97 -28.93 -10.91
CA ILE A 497 -11.16 -28.16 -12.14
C ILE A 497 -11.75 -26.80 -11.79
N CYS A 498 -11.03 -25.72 -12.09
CA CYS A 498 -11.48 -24.36 -11.85
C CYS A 498 -11.99 -23.72 -13.15
N ASN A 499 -13.05 -22.93 -13.08
CA ASN A 499 -13.45 -22.09 -14.20
C ASN A 499 -12.37 -21.04 -14.46
N LYS A 500 -11.92 -20.93 -15.69
CA LYS A 500 -10.89 -19.96 -16.12
C LYS A 500 -11.50 -18.59 -16.34
#